data_4a234241ddaa0b7a674d70ac62d7cd4a
#
_entry.id   4a234241ddaa0b7a674d70ac62d7cd4a
#
_cell.length_a   1.000
_cell.length_b   1.000
_cell.length_c   1.000
_cell.angle_alpha   90.00
_cell.angle_beta   90.00
_cell.angle_gamma   90.00
#
_symmetry.space_group_name_H-M   'P 1'
#
loop_
_entity.id
_entity.type
_entity.pdbx_description
1 polymer ?
#
loop_
_entity_poly.entity_id
_entity_poly.type
_entity_poly.pdbx_seq_one_letter_code
_entity_poly.pdbx_strand_id
1 'polypeptide(L)'
;MNAPTTLQELHAFADDATSGEARIREIPYNYTSFSDREVVIRLLGTRAWDLLNRLRDERRTGRSARMLYEVLGDVWVVQRNPYLQDDLLDNPKRRKLLVEALQHRLGEVEKRRTPEADSQRDAIVGELLDAARGAVSRFSASFEEMAGLRRQTERKLRKLTLKDNIKFDGLSRVSHVTDATDWRVEYPFVVLTPDTEVEMAGLVKGCIELGLTIVPRGGGTGYTGGAIPLSWKSAVINTEKLEAMTEVEMVSLPGLAQPVATVWTEAGVVTQRVADAAERGGFVFAVDPTSAEASCIGGNIAMNAGGKKAVLWGTALDNLASWRMVTPDSQWLEVTRLNHNLGKIHDAEVASFELKYFKADGKTLLRTERLDIPGKTFRKEGLGKDVTDKFLAGLPGIQKEGCDGLITSARWVVHKMPAHTRTVCLEFFGNAKDAVPSIVDIKDYMFAQARDGGAVQAGQEHLDDPYLKPVGSATKSKRGGLPKMVLVGDIAGDDPDVVARATSEVVRLANGRHGEGFVAVSAEARKKFWLDRKRTAAISKHTNAFKINE
;
A
#
# COMPACT_ATOMS: atom_id res chain seq x y z
N MET A 1 -19.97 -18.27 8.43
CA MET A 1 -20.61 -18.39 7.11
C MET A 1 -19.61 -19.06 6.19
N ASN A 2 -20.00 -20.14 5.52
CA ASN A 2 -19.11 -20.82 4.55
C ASN A 2 -18.97 -19.93 3.31
N ALA A 3 -17.78 -19.87 2.74
CA ALA A 3 -17.53 -19.14 1.50
C ALA A 3 -18.36 -19.75 0.35
N PRO A 4 -18.92 -18.93 -0.56
CA PRO A 4 -19.70 -19.41 -1.70
C PRO A 4 -18.82 -20.28 -2.62
N THR A 5 -19.35 -21.44 -3.00
CA THR A 5 -18.63 -22.47 -3.77
C THR A 5 -19.01 -22.51 -5.24
N THR A 6 -20.09 -21.82 -5.64
CA THR A 6 -20.54 -21.75 -7.04
C THR A 6 -20.62 -20.31 -7.56
N LEU A 7 -20.55 -20.13 -8.88
CA LEU A 7 -20.70 -18.82 -9.54
C LEU A 7 -22.07 -18.18 -9.24
N GLN A 8 -23.13 -18.98 -9.10
CA GLN A 8 -24.47 -18.49 -8.73
C GLN A 8 -24.51 -18.00 -7.27
N GLU A 9 -23.87 -18.72 -6.35
CA GLU A 9 -23.73 -18.29 -4.95
C GLU A 9 -22.85 -17.05 -4.82
N LEU A 10 -21.80 -16.92 -5.66
CA LEU A 10 -20.99 -15.72 -5.76
C LEU A 10 -21.78 -14.51 -6.29
N HIS A 11 -22.64 -14.72 -7.28
CA HIS A 11 -23.53 -13.66 -7.77
C HIS A 11 -24.60 -13.29 -6.75
N ALA A 12 -25.24 -14.25 -6.10
CA ALA A 12 -26.21 -14.01 -5.03
C ALA A 12 -25.55 -13.32 -3.82
N PHE A 13 -24.33 -13.71 -3.45
CA PHE A 13 -23.55 -13.06 -2.40
C PHE A 13 -23.13 -11.63 -2.80
N ALA A 14 -22.80 -11.41 -4.08
CA ALA A 14 -22.49 -10.08 -4.60
C ALA A 14 -23.75 -9.19 -4.65
N ASP A 15 -24.91 -9.74 -5.00
CA ASP A 15 -26.19 -9.02 -5.03
C ASP A 15 -26.69 -8.69 -3.61
N ASP A 16 -26.52 -9.59 -2.65
CA ASP A 16 -26.87 -9.36 -1.25
C ASP A 16 -25.91 -8.36 -0.57
N ALA A 17 -24.63 -8.42 -0.90
CA ALA A 17 -23.64 -7.43 -0.47
C ALA A 17 -23.86 -6.04 -1.09
N THR A 18 -24.66 -5.92 -2.16
CA THR A 18 -24.99 -4.66 -2.81
C THR A 18 -26.24 -3.98 -2.27
N SER A 19 -27.02 -4.65 -1.43
CA SER A 19 -28.32 -4.18 -0.95
C SER A 19 -28.27 -3.17 0.20
N GLY A 20 -27.29 -2.32 0.32
CA GLY A 20 -27.40 -1.24 1.31
C GLY A 20 -26.13 -0.48 1.64
N GLU A 21 -24.97 -1.03 1.42
CA GLU A 21 -23.72 -0.32 1.67
C GLU A 21 -23.01 0.07 0.38
N ALA A 22 -22.44 1.27 0.38
CA ALA A 22 -21.64 1.76 -0.73
C ALA A 22 -20.42 0.85 -0.94
N ARG A 23 -20.19 0.41 -2.18
CA ARG A 23 -19.00 -0.34 -2.53
C ARG A 23 -17.77 0.55 -2.41
N ILE A 24 -16.69 0.03 -1.84
CA ILE A 24 -15.40 0.75 -1.76
C ILE A 24 -14.93 1.22 -3.14
N ARG A 25 -15.18 0.42 -4.20
CA ARG A 25 -14.81 0.74 -5.59
C ARG A 25 -15.65 1.82 -6.26
N GLU A 26 -16.80 2.17 -5.69
CA GLU A 26 -17.69 3.23 -6.19
C GLU A 26 -17.31 4.62 -5.67
N ILE A 27 -16.23 4.73 -4.90
CA ILE A 27 -15.74 6.00 -4.40
C ILE A 27 -15.15 6.79 -5.56
N PRO A 28 -15.73 7.93 -5.93
CA PRO A 28 -15.23 8.72 -7.04
C PRO A 28 -13.86 9.32 -6.72
N TYR A 29 -13.11 9.63 -7.75
CA TYR A 29 -11.80 10.28 -7.62
C TYR A 29 -11.86 11.56 -6.77
N ASN A 30 -12.94 12.33 -6.90
CA ASN A 30 -13.28 13.40 -5.99
C ASN A 30 -14.20 12.86 -4.88
N TYR A 31 -13.66 12.60 -3.71
CA TYR A 31 -14.36 12.01 -2.56
C TYR A 31 -15.42 12.92 -1.91
N THR A 32 -15.60 14.15 -2.37
CA THR A 32 -16.73 15.01 -2.01
C THR A 32 -17.90 14.87 -2.97
N SER A 33 -17.68 14.31 -4.16
CA SER A 33 -18.68 14.13 -5.21
C SER A 33 -19.18 12.69 -5.22
N PHE A 34 -20.30 12.45 -4.58
CA PHE A 34 -21.00 11.17 -4.60
C PHE A 34 -22.29 11.29 -5.38
N SER A 35 -22.80 10.17 -5.88
CA SER A 35 -24.13 10.14 -6.47
C SER A 35 -25.21 10.41 -5.42
N ASP A 36 -26.35 10.95 -5.84
CA ASP A 36 -27.50 11.18 -4.96
C ASP A 36 -27.90 9.87 -4.24
N ARG A 37 -27.80 8.72 -4.94
CA ARG A 37 -28.06 7.40 -4.37
C ARG A 37 -27.16 7.14 -3.16
N GLU A 38 -25.87 7.33 -3.30
CA GLU A 38 -24.91 7.06 -2.21
C GLU A 38 -25.11 8.00 -1.02
N VAL A 39 -25.36 9.27 -1.28
CA VAL A 39 -25.63 10.25 -0.22
C VAL A 39 -26.89 9.87 0.56
N VAL A 40 -27.97 9.54 -0.14
CA VAL A 40 -29.25 9.15 0.49
C VAL A 40 -29.09 7.84 1.28
N ILE A 41 -28.50 6.79 0.68
CA ILE A 41 -28.34 5.49 1.34
C ILE A 41 -27.48 5.63 2.61
N ARG A 42 -26.37 6.36 2.53
CA ARG A 42 -25.46 6.55 3.68
C ARG A 42 -26.07 7.38 4.82
N LEU A 43 -26.86 8.38 4.50
CA LEU A 43 -27.44 9.26 5.51
C LEU A 43 -28.80 8.78 6.03
N LEU A 44 -29.62 8.23 5.16
CA LEU A 44 -31.01 7.88 5.46
C LEU A 44 -31.32 6.37 5.40
N GLY A 45 -30.47 5.57 4.75
CA GLY A 45 -30.68 4.14 4.53
C GLY A 45 -31.34 3.81 3.18
N THR A 46 -31.28 2.54 2.80
CA THR A 46 -31.79 2.01 1.51
C THR A 46 -33.28 2.28 1.32
N ARG A 47 -34.07 2.09 2.38
CA ARG A 47 -35.53 2.34 2.34
C ARG A 47 -35.85 3.79 1.91
N ALA A 48 -35.11 4.77 2.38
CA ALA A 48 -35.33 6.16 1.95
C ALA A 48 -35.02 6.37 0.47
N TRP A 49 -34.03 5.66 -0.07
CA TRP A 49 -33.74 5.69 -1.50
C TRP A 49 -34.90 5.10 -2.34
N ASP A 50 -35.47 3.97 -1.91
CA ASP A 50 -36.61 3.33 -2.57
C ASP A 50 -37.85 4.23 -2.55
N LEU A 51 -38.12 4.88 -1.43
CA LEU A 51 -39.22 5.85 -1.30
C LEU A 51 -39.04 7.07 -2.21
N LEU A 52 -37.83 7.59 -2.32
CA LEU A 52 -37.52 8.71 -3.23
C LEU A 52 -37.66 8.30 -4.70
N ASN A 53 -37.25 7.07 -5.06
CA ASN A 53 -37.43 6.54 -6.41
C ASN A 53 -38.91 6.40 -6.76
N ARG A 54 -39.76 5.90 -5.87
CA ARG A 54 -41.22 5.86 -6.08
C ARG A 54 -41.78 7.24 -6.40
N LEU A 55 -41.45 8.26 -5.59
CA LEU A 55 -41.91 9.63 -5.84
C LEU A 55 -41.39 10.20 -7.16
N ARG A 56 -40.19 9.81 -7.58
CA ARG A 56 -39.58 10.24 -8.85
C ARG A 56 -40.25 9.58 -10.05
N ASP A 57 -40.47 8.27 -9.98
CA ASP A 57 -41.08 7.48 -11.08
C ASP A 57 -42.53 7.91 -11.31
N GLU A 58 -43.23 8.30 -10.26
CA GLU A 58 -44.56 8.92 -10.33
C GLU A 58 -44.53 10.40 -10.78
N ARG A 59 -43.34 10.95 -11.11
CA ARG A 59 -43.11 12.38 -11.47
C ARG A 59 -43.64 13.36 -10.42
N ARG A 60 -43.61 12.95 -9.16
CA ARG A 60 -44.13 13.71 -8.00
C ARG A 60 -43.05 14.43 -7.20
N THR A 61 -41.86 14.59 -7.78
CA THR A 61 -40.77 15.33 -7.17
C THR A 61 -40.80 16.80 -7.56
N GLY A 62 -40.52 17.67 -6.61
CA GLY A 62 -40.53 19.10 -6.81
C GLY A 62 -39.63 19.85 -5.83
N ARG A 63 -40.04 21.06 -5.43
CA ARG A 63 -39.26 21.93 -4.54
C ARG A 63 -38.91 21.27 -3.20
N SER A 64 -39.80 20.48 -2.63
CA SER A 64 -39.57 19.79 -1.35
C SER A 64 -38.45 18.73 -1.47
N ALA A 65 -38.44 17.94 -2.56
CA ALA A 65 -37.36 17.00 -2.82
C ALA A 65 -36.02 17.71 -3.01
N ARG A 66 -35.99 18.80 -3.76
CA ARG A 66 -34.78 19.61 -3.93
C ARG A 66 -34.23 20.11 -2.60
N MET A 67 -35.09 20.63 -1.71
CA MET A 67 -34.69 21.08 -0.38
C MET A 67 -34.15 19.95 0.48
N LEU A 68 -34.72 18.75 0.38
CA LEU A 68 -34.19 17.56 1.05
C LEU A 68 -32.77 17.23 0.56
N TYR A 69 -32.54 17.18 -0.76
CA TYR A 69 -31.21 16.96 -1.32
C TYR A 69 -30.21 18.04 -0.93
N GLU A 70 -30.62 19.30 -0.85
CA GLU A 70 -29.77 20.39 -0.36
C GLU A 70 -29.35 20.17 1.10
N VAL A 71 -30.26 19.72 1.98
CA VAL A 71 -29.95 19.38 3.37
C VAL A 71 -28.96 18.22 3.45
N LEU A 72 -29.22 17.14 2.70
CA LEU A 72 -28.33 15.97 2.68
C LEU A 72 -26.97 16.29 2.09
N GLY A 73 -26.94 17.12 1.05
CA GLY A 73 -25.71 17.59 0.41
C GLY A 73 -24.84 18.42 1.36
N ASP A 74 -25.43 19.34 2.11
CA ASP A 74 -24.71 20.16 3.10
C ASP A 74 -24.12 19.29 4.22
N VAL A 75 -24.89 18.34 4.76
CA VAL A 75 -24.39 17.36 5.75
C VAL A 75 -23.24 16.55 5.17
N TRP A 76 -23.42 16.03 3.95
CA TRP A 76 -22.42 15.21 3.26
C TRP A 76 -21.11 15.97 3.03
N VAL A 77 -21.17 17.19 2.51
CA VAL A 77 -19.99 18.01 2.23
C VAL A 77 -19.18 18.25 3.51
N VAL A 78 -19.84 18.56 4.61
CA VAL A 78 -19.15 18.76 5.89
C VAL A 78 -18.51 17.45 6.39
N GLN A 79 -19.25 16.33 6.33
CA GLN A 79 -18.71 15.02 6.77
C GLN A 79 -17.53 14.54 5.91
N ARG A 80 -17.44 14.99 4.67
CA ARG A 80 -16.39 14.61 3.72
C ARG A 80 -15.32 15.70 3.52
N ASN A 81 -15.33 16.73 4.35
CA ASN A 81 -14.35 17.82 4.29
C ASN A 81 -13.74 18.09 5.67
N PRO A 82 -12.52 17.59 5.94
CA PRO A 82 -11.86 17.77 7.24
C PRO A 82 -11.65 19.23 7.64
N TYR A 83 -11.44 20.13 6.69
CA TYR A 83 -11.28 21.55 6.99
C TYR A 83 -12.58 22.18 7.50
N LEU A 84 -13.75 21.83 6.89
CA LEU A 84 -15.05 22.27 7.39
C LEU A 84 -15.38 21.67 8.75
N GLN A 85 -15.01 20.40 8.96
CA GLN A 85 -15.16 19.76 10.27
C GLN A 85 -14.38 20.50 11.36
N ASP A 86 -13.11 20.84 11.08
CA ASP A 86 -12.27 21.57 12.02
C ASP A 86 -12.83 22.96 12.32
N ASP A 87 -13.23 23.72 11.28
CA ASP A 87 -13.84 25.01 11.48
C ASP A 87 -15.11 24.94 12.35
N LEU A 88 -15.97 23.94 12.13
CA LEU A 88 -17.21 23.79 12.92
C LEU A 88 -16.96 23.21 14.32
N LEU A 89 -15.86 22.48 14.54
CA LEU A 89 -15.44 22.08 15.88
C LEU A 89 -14.93 23.26 16.69
N ASP A 90 -14.14 24.13 16.07
CA ASP A 90 -13.54 25.30 16.70
C ASP A 90 -14.55 26.46 16.85
N ASN A 91 -15.64 26.44 16.10
CA ASN A 91 -16.62 27.52 16.02
C ASN A 91 -18.07 27.06 16.35
N PRO A 92 -18.38 26.82 17.65
CA PRO A 92 -19.70 26.32 18.05
C PRO A 92 -20.89 27.19 17.59
N LYS A 93 -20.69 28.51 17.46
CA LYS A 93 -21.75 29.42 16.97
C LYS A 93 -22.08 29.14 15.50
N ARG A 94 -21.06 28.98 14.65
CA ARG A 94 -21.26 28.61 13.22
C ARG A 94 -21.94 27.26 13.08
N ARG A 95 -21.47 26.28 13.87
CA ARG A 95 -22.08 24.94 13.92
C ARG A 95 -23.57 25.02 14.27
N LYS A 96 -23.93 25.77 15.31
CA LYS A 96 -25.33 25.97 15.72
C LYS A 96 -26.16 26.59 14.59
N LEU A 97 -25.66 27.65 13.96
CA LEU A 97 -26.35 28.31 12.83
C LEU A 97 -26.55 27.36 11.64
N LEU A 98 -25.56 26.52 11.33
CA LEU A 98 -25.69 25.51 10.29
C LEU A 98 -26.81 24.51 10.62
N VAL A 99 -26.81 23.94 11.83
CA VAL A 99 -27.82 22.98 12.26
C VAL A 99 -29.22 23.59 12.25
N GLU A 100 -29.36 24.83 12.71
CA GLU A 100 -30.63 25.59 12.69
C GLU A 100 -31.11 25.83 11.24
N ALA A 101 -30.21 26.15 10.30
CA ALA A 101 -30.54 26.31 8.89
C ALA A 101 -31.01 24.99 8.23
N LEU A 102 -30.37 23.87 8.58
CA LEU A 102 -30.79 22.53 8.11
C LEU A 102 -32.18 22.17 8.63
N GLN A 103 -32.43 22.37 9.93
CA GLN A 103 -33.74 22.14 10.56
C GLN A 103 -34.82 23.06 9.98
N HIS A 104 -34.50 24.33 9.73
CA HIS A 104 -35.42 25.28 9.10
C HIS A 104 -35.87 24.79 7.70
N ARG A 105 -34.93 24.33 6.86
CA ARG A 105 -35.28 23.77 5.53
C ARG A 105 -36.19 22.55 5.63
N LEU A 106 -35.96 21.65 6.58
CA LEU A 106 -36.83 20.52 6.81
C LEU A 106 -38.22 20.96 7.31
N GLY A 107 -38.29 22.00 8.15
CA GLY A 107 -39.54 22.62 8.56
C GLY A 107 -40.31 23.22 7.40
N GLU A 108 -39.63 23.83 6.40
CA GLU A 108 -40.27 24.32 5.19
C GLU A 108 -40.84 23.20 4.28
N VAL A 109 -40.23 22.00 4.29
CA VAL A 109 -40.80 20.82 3.63
C VAL A 109 -42.05 20.36 4.37
N GLU A 110 -42.03 20.32 5.71
CA GLU A 110 -43.18 19.95 6.56
C GLU A 110 -44.38 20.83 6.29
N LYS A 111 -44.20 22.16 6.22
CA LYS A 111 -45.29 23.13 5.92
C LYS A 111 -45.98 22.92 4.57
N ARG A 112 -45.33 22.20 3.65
CA ARG A 112 -45.86 21.90 2.31
C ARG A 112 -46.53 20.55 2.18
N ARG A 113 -46.65 19.83 3.27
CA ARG A 113 -47.40 18.56 3.30
C ARG A 113 -48.87 18.84 3.08
N THR A 114 -49.53 17.94 2.37
CA THR A 114 -50.96 18.03 2.04
C THR A 114 -51.62 16.67 2.28
N PRO A 115 -51.79 16.27 3.55
CA PRO A 115 -52.34 14.95 3.86
C PRO A 115 -53.76 14.72 3.31
N GLU A 116 -54.52 15.79 3.21
CA GLU A 116 -55.88 15.77 2.70
C GLU A 116 -55.99 15.50 1.19
N ALA A 117 -54.94 15.89 0.44
CA ALA A 117 -54.90 15.76 -1.03
C ALA A 117 -54.42 14.36 -1.48
N ASP A 118 -53.44 13.75 -0.77
CA ASP A 118 -52.87 12.44 -1.08
C ASP A 118 -52.20 11.87 0.17
N SER A 119 -52.97 11.08 0.94
CA SER A 119 -52.52 10.51 2.22
C SER A 119 -51.35 9.53 2.07
N GLN A 120 -51.27 8.78 0.96
CA GLN A 120 -50.19 7.83 0.72
C GLN A 120 -48.86 8.53 0.42
N ARG A 121 -48.92 9.53 -0.42
CA ARG A 121 -47.76 10.39 -0.70
C ARG A 121 -47.30 11.12 0.55
N ASP A 122 -48.21 11.66 1.32
CA ASP A 122 -47.93 12.40 2.53
C ASP A 122 -47.24 11.51 3.57
N ALA A 123 -47.66 10.25 3.69
CA ALA A 123 -47.03 9.27 4.56
C ALA A 123 -45.55 9.02 4.15
N ILE A 124 -45.27 8.89 2.84
CA ILE A 124 -43.89 8.75 2.31
C ILE A 124 -43.04 9.99 2.63
N VAL A 125 -43.59 11.19 2.42
CA VAL A 125 -42.90 12.44 2.73
C VAL A 125 -42.60 12.56 4.23
N GLY A 126 -43.56 12.14 5.09
CA GLY A 126 -43.38 12.09 6.53
C GLY A 126 -42.22 11.20 6.93
N GLU A 127 -42.19 9.96 6.42
CA GLU A 127 -41.10 9.01 6.71
C GLU A 127 -39.71 9.55 6.25
N LEU A 128 -39.63 10.17 5.09
CA LEU A 128 -38.41 10.79 4.59
C LEU A 128 -37.96 11.99 5.46
N LEU A 129 -38.89 12.80 5.92
CA LEU A 129 -38.61 13.93 6.81
C LEU A 129 -38.09 13.45 8.18
N ASP A 130 -38.69 12.42 8.74
CA ASP A 130 -38.24 11.86 10.03
C ASP A 130 -36.84 11.25 9.90
N ALA A 131 -36.57 10.54 8.82
CA ALA A 131 -35.24 10.03 8.50
C ALA A 131 -34.21 11.17 8.37
N ALA A 132 -34.57 12.25 7.66
CA ALA A 132 -33.71 13.42 7.47
C ALA A 132 -33.45 14.19 8.78
N ARG A 133 -34.47 14.37 9.61
CA ARG A 133 -34.32 14.97 10.97
C ARG A 133 -33.40 14.14 11.84
N GLY A 134 -33.55 12.79 11.78
CA GLY A 134 -32.66 11.87 12.45
C GLY A 134 -31.20 12.01 11.95
N ALA A 135 -31.00 12.14 10.66
CA ALA A 135 -29.67 12.37 10.07
C ALA A 135 -29.03 13.70 10.54
N VAL A 136 -29.78 14.79 10.53
CA VAL A 136 -29.31 16.10 11.04
C VAL A 136 -29.00 16.03 12.55
N SER A 137 -29.80 15.29 13.32
CA SER A 137 -29.54 15.09 14.76
C SER A 137 -28.26 14.30 14.99
N ARG A 138 -28.05 13.19 14.26
CA ARG A 138 -26.80 12.42 14.31
C ARG A 138 -25.59 13.26 13.89
N PHE A 139 -25.73 14.03 12.82
CA PHE A 139 -24.71 14.97 12.36
C PHE A 139 -24.34 15.99 13.43
N SER A 140 -25.30 16.60 14.09
CA SER A 140 -25.06 17.53 15.21
C SER A 140 -24.34 16.86 16.38
N ALA A 141 -24.78 15.66 16.77
CA ALA A 141 -24.21 14.90 17.87
C ALA A 141 -22.75 14.43 17.57
N SER A 142 -22.43 14.16 16.30
CA SER A 142 -21.10 13.69 15.90
C SER A 142 -19.97 14.68 16.25
N PHE A 143 -20.25 15.98 16.29
CA PHE A 143 -19.28 17.00 16.70
C PHE A 143 -18.92 16.92 18.18
N GLU A 144 -19.89 16.64 19.05
CA GLU A 144 -19.63 16.45 20.48
C GLU A 144 -18.82 15.18 20.74
N GLU A 145 -19.14 14.09 20.02
CA GLU A 145 -18.38 12.85 20.07
C GLU A 145 -16.93 13.09 19.61
N MET A 146 -16.75 13.75 18.46
CA MET A 146 -15.42 14.05 17.91
C MET A 146 -14.61 14.96 18.83
N ALA A 147 -15.20 16.02 19.36
CA ALA A 147 -14.54 16.92 20.30
C ALA A 147 -14.15 16.20 21.60
N GLY A 148 -15.04 15.35 22.11
CA GLY A 148 -14.77 14.50 23.28
C GLY A 148 -13.60 13.56 23.06
N LEU A 149 -13.60 12.86 21.93
CA LEU A 149 -12.53 11.93 21.56
C LEU A 149 -11.19 12.66 21.34
N ARG A 150 -11.18 13.85 20.67
CA ARG A 150 -9.95 14.67 20.54
C ARG A 150 -9.35 15.02 21.90
N ARG A 151 -10.16 15.52 22.85
CA ARG A 151 -9.68 15.83 24.21
C ARG A 151 -9.11 14.61 24.95
N GLN A 152 -9.76 13.45 24.81
CA GLN A 152 -9.29 12.20 25.43
C GLN A 152 -7.97 11.74 24.80
N THR A 153 -7.87 11.81 23.47
CA THR A 153 -6.67 11.42 22.70
C THR A 153 -5.49 12.32 23.07
N GLU A 154 -5.66 13.64 23.06
CA GLU A 154 -4.60 14.56 23.49
C GLU A 154 -4.14 14.28 24.91
N ARG A 155 -5.08 14.16 25.87
CA ARG A 155 -4.74 13.91 27.28
C ARG A 155 -3.93 12.62 27.46
N LYS A 156 -4.25 11.59 26.67
CA LYS A 156 -3.60 10.28 26.77
C LYS A 156 -2.26 10.27 26.08
N LEU A 157 -2.22 10.69 24.81
CA LEU A 157 -1.05 10.53 23.96
C LEU A 157 0.04 11.58 24.21
N ARG A 158 -0.29 12.78 24.72
CA ARG A 158 0.71 13.80 25.12
C ARG A 158 1.66 13.37 26.24
N LYS A 159 1.37 12.26 26.90
CA LYS A 159 2.29 11.64 27.87
C LYS A 159 3.32 10.74 27.23
N LEU A 160 3.15 10.41 25.95
CA LEU A 160 3.89 9.41 25.21
C LEU A 160 4.69 10.01 24.05
N THR A 161 4.21 11.13 23.50
CA THR A 161 4.83 11.84 22.39
C THR A 161 4.63 13.35 22.51
N LEU A 162 5.35 14.13 21.73
CA LEU A 162 5.17 15.58 21.67
C LEU A 162 3.78 15.96 21.13
N LYS A 163 3.28 17.12 21.54
CA LYS A 163 1.98 17.63 21.09
C LYS A 163 1.90 17.72 19.56
N ASP A 164 2.96 18.18 18.91
CA ASP A 164 3.03 18.42 17.48
C ASP A 164 3.04 17.11 16.66
N ASN A 165 3.23 15.98 17.33
CA ASN A 165 3.12 14.63 16.76
C ASN A 165 1.68 14.11 16.74
N ILE A 166 0.72 14.81 17.36
CA ILE A 166 -0.69 14.44 17.43
C ILE A 166 -1.48 15.43 16.56
N LYS A 167 -1.73 15.06 15.32
CA LYS A 167 -2.26 15.95 14.28
C LYS A 167 -3.72 15.64 13.97
N PHE A 168 -4.60 16.58 14.25
CA PHE A 168 -6.03 16.48 13.93
C PHE A 168 -6.43 17.38 12.76
N ASP A 169 -5.53 18.23 12.30
CA ASP A 169 -5.82 19.24 11.30
C ASP A 169 -6.17 18.64 9.92
N GLY A 170 -6.93 19.41 9.14
CA GLY A 170 -7.43 18.98 7.85
C GLY A 170 -6.34 18.61 6.85
N LEU A 171 -5.19 19.30 6.84
CA LEU A 171 -4.09 19.00 5.94
C LEU A 171 -3.47 17.64 6.24
N SER A 172 -3.15 17.36 7.50
CA SER A 172 -2.61 16.08 7.94
C SER A 172 -3.56 14.93 7.62
N ARG A 173 -4.86 15.10 7.83
CA ARG A 173 -5.88 14.09 7.56
C ARG A 173 -6.04 13.82 6.06
N VAL A 174 -6.05 14.88 5.23
CA VAL A 174 -6.16 14.75 3.76
C VAL A 174 -4.93 14.07 3.15
N SER A 175 -3.73 14.40 3.62
CA SER A 175 -2.50 13.81 3.09
C SER A 175 -2.33 12.32 3.41
N HIS A 176 -3.14 11.78 4.35
CA HIS A 176 -3.10 10.39 4.76
C HIS A 176 -4.37 9.59 4.41
N VAL A 177 -5.17 10.06 3.47
CA VAL A 177 -6.43 9.43 3.06
C VAL A 177 -6.29 8.40 1.95
N THR A 178 -5.17 8.38 1.25
CA THR A 178 -4.95 7.53 0.07
C THR A 178 -3.55 6.92 0.05
N ASP A 179 -3.39 5.88 -0.72
CA ASP A 179 -2.10 5.31 -1.14
C ASP A 179 -1.98 5.32 -2.68
N ALA A 180 -1.17 4.45 -3.27
CA ALA A 180 -1.03 4.38 -4.73
C ALA A 180 -2.20 3.67 -5.45
N THR A 181 -3.20 3.16 -4.73
CA THR A 181 -4.41 2.58 -5.34
C THR A 181 -5.39 3.62 -5.86
N ASP A 182 -5.26 4.89 -5.48
CA ASP A 182 -6.23 5.97 -5.66
C ASP A 182 -7.53 5.80 -4.85
N TRP A 183 -7.63 4.80 -4.02
CA TRP A 183 -8.79 4.63 -3.15
C TRP A 183 -8.80 5.68 -2.05
N ARG A 184 -10.00 6.18 -1.73
CA ARG A 184 -10.27 7.13 -0.66
C ARG A 184 -11.56 6.73 0.01
N VAL A 185 -11.46 6.08 1.16
CA VAL A 185 -12.64 5.55 1.86
C VAL A 185 -13.09 6.50 2.96
N GLU A 186 -12.18 6.80 3.91
CA GLU A 186 -12.51 7.67 5.03
C GLU A 186 -11.28 8.49 5.44
N TYR A 187 -11.50 9.63 6.09
CA TYR A 187 -10.41 10.39 6.70
C TYR A 187 -10.02 9.78 8.04
N PRO A 188 -8.73 9.71 8.35
CA PRO A 188 -8.32 9.32 9.69
C PRO A 188 -8.82 10.35 10.71
N PHE A 189 -9.10 9.90 11.92
CA PHE A 189 -9.42 10.79 13.03
C PHE A 189 -8.19 11.58 13.48
N VAL A 190 -7.04 10.93 13.55
CA VAL A 190 -5.76 11.50 13.95
C VAL A 190 -4.61 10.92 13.15
N VAL A 191 -3.60 11.74 12.89
CA VAL A 191 -2.31 11.30 12.34
C VAL A 191 -1.26 11.48 13.43
N LEU A 192 -0.50 10.42 13.69
CA LEU A 192 0.57 10.37 14.68
C LEU A 192 1.92 10.23 13.96
N THR A 193 2.87 11.11 14.30
CA THR A 193 4.22 11.09 13.71
C THR A 193 5.27 11.03 14.83
N PRO A 194 5.50 9.83 15.44
CA PRO A 194 6.45 9.68 16.54
C PRO A 194 7.87 10.09 16.11
N ASP A 195 8.60 10.73 17.03
CA ASP A 195 9.98 11.16 16.79
C ASP A 195 10.98 10.01 16.96
N THR A 196 10.63 9.01 17.78
CA THR A 196 11.52 7.88 18.11
C THR A 196 10.72 6.56 18.16
N GLU A 197 11.38 5.45 17.91
CA GLU A 197 10.74 4.14 18.00
C GLU A 197 10.23 3.82 19.43
N VAL A 198 10.85 4.38 20.47
CA VAL A 198 10.48 4.13 21.88
C VAL A 198 9.03 4.52 22.18
N GLU A 199 8.51 5.52 21.48
CA GLU A 199 7.13 5.99 21.63
C GLU A 199 6.09 4.97 21.12
N MET A 200 6.51 4.09 20.21
CA MET A 200 5.60 3.28 19.39
C MET A 200 4.69 2.37 20.22
N ALA A 201 5.25 1.61 21.18
CA ALA A 201 4.46 0.68 21.99
C ALA A 201 3.40 1.42 22.83
N GLY A 202 3.77 2.58 23.38
CA GLY A 202 2.84 3.45 24.10
C GLY A 202 1.72 3.99 23.22
N LEU A 203 2.06 4.46 22.01
CA LEU A 203 1.08 4.97 21.05
C LEU A 203 0.10 3.89 20.59
N VAL A 204 0.60 2.69 20.28
CA VAL A 204 -0.25 1.54 19.92
C VAL A 204 -1.24 1.24 21.06
N LYS A 205 -0.74 1.09 22.29
CA LYS A 205 -1.58 0.87 23.47
C LYS A 205 -2.61 1.99 23.66
N GLY A 206 -2.16 3.23 23.54
CA GLY A 206 -3.03 4.40 23.70
C GLY A 206 -4.16 4.44 22.68
N CYS A 207 -3.87 4.14 21.41
CA CYS A 207 -4.87 4.07 20.33
C CYS A 207 -5.89 2.94 20.58
N ILE A 208 -5.44 1.75 20.97
CA ILE A 208 -6.32 0.62 21.29
C ILE A 208 -7.27 0.98 22.43
N GLU A 209 -6.75 1.56 23.52
CA GLU A 209 -7.56 1.97 24.67
C GLU A 209 -8.53 3.11 24.35
N LEU A 210 -8.31 3.87 23.29
CA LEU A 210 -9.21 4.89 22.76
C LEU A 210 -10.23 4.35 21.76
N GLY A 211 -10.15 3.06 21.42
CA GLY A 211 -11.01 2.42 20.43
C GLY A 211 -10.71 2.87 18.98
N LEU A 212 -9.47 3.29 18.70
CA LEU A 212 -9.04 3.70 17.38
C LEU A 212 -8.45 2.53 16.60
N THR A 213 -8.89 2.37 15.36
CA THR A 213 -8.25 1.43 14.41
C THR A 213 -6.90 2.00 13.98
N ILE A 214 -5.84 1.23 14.14
CA ILE A 214 -4.49 1.66 13.77
C ILE A 214 -4.22 1.33 12.31
N VAL A 215 -3.70 2.31 11.58
CA VAL A 215 -3.24 2.17 10.19
C VAL A 215 -1.75 2.54 10.15
N PRO A 216 -0.84 1.54 10.04
CA PRO A 216 0.58 1.82 9.86
C PRO A 216 0.85 2.48 8.50
N ARG A 217 1.71 3.47 8.46
CA ARG A 217 2.06 4.14 7.21
C ARG A 217 3.54 4.53 7.16
N GLY A 218 4.18 4.22 6.04
CA GLY A 218 5.44 4.80 5.60
C GLY A 218 5.18 5.78 4.44
N GLY A 219 5.78 5.58 3.29
CA GLY A 219 5.60 6.44 2.11
C GLY A 219 4.23 6.37 1.41
N GLY A 220 3.34 5.45 1.80
CA GLY A 220 2.03 5.30 1.18
C GLY A 220 2.07 4.88 -0.30
N THR A 221 3.11 4.16 -0.70
CA THR A 221 3.36 3.74 -2.10
C THR A 221 2.77 2.36 -2.44
N GLY A 222 2.08 1.72 -1.51
CA GLY A 222 1.48 0.40 -1.69
C GLY A 222 0.28 0.42 -2.65
N TYR A 223 0.00 -0.75 -3.27
CA TYR A 223 -1.10 -0.96 -4.22
C TYR A 223 -2.24 -1.83 -3.67
N THR A 224 -2.25 -2.11 -2.37
CA THR A 224 -3.23 -3.03 -1.75
C THR A 224 -4.30 -2.33 -0.93
N GLY A 225 -4.17 -1.02 -0.70
CA GLY A 225 -5.06 -0.28 0.18
C GLY A 225 -4.72 -0.40 1.66
N GLY A 226 -3.59 -1.02 2.02
CA GLY A 226 -3.18 -1.25 3.41
C GLY A 226 -2.90 0.02 4.21
N ALA A 227 -2.65 1.16 3.55
CA ALA A 227 -2.43 2.45 4.19
C ALA A 227 -3.66 3.38 4.17
N ILE A 228 -4.84 2.87 3.81
CA ILE A 228 -6.06 3.65 3.67
C ILE A 228 -6.97 3.45 4.89
N PRO A 229 -7.38 4.54 5.59
CA PRO A 229 -8.38 4.44 6.64
C PRO A 229 -9.74 4.00 6.08
N LEU A 230 -10.36 3.01 6.69
CA LEU A 230 -11.70 2.52 6.33
C LEU A 230 -12.80 3.05 7.26
N SER A 231 -12.41 3.65 8.38
CA SER A 231 -13.31 4.19 9.41
C SER A 231 -12.79 5.55 9.89
N TRP A 232 -13.71 6.45 10.22
CA TRP A 232 -13.34 7.74 10.79
C TRP A 232 -12.66 7.62 12.18
N LYS A 233 -12.94 6.55 12.95
CA LYS A 233 -12.26 6.24 14.21
C LYS A 233 -10.93 5.51 13.97
N SER A 234 -10.07 6.07 13.15
CA SER A 234 -8.75 5.52 12.86
C SER A 234 -7.63 6.48 13.22
N ALA A 235 -6.50 5.91 13.63
CA ALA A 235 -5.24 6.60 13.84
C ALA A 235 -4.24 6.11 12.79
N VAL A 236 -3.76 7.00 11.94
CA VAL A 236 -2.62 6.70 11.07
C VAL A 236 -1.35 6.95 11.88
N ILE A 237 -0.52 5.93 12.06
CA ILE A 237 0.80 6.07 12.65
C ILE A 237 1.81 6.10 11.49
N ASN A 238 2.31 7.29 11.19
CA ASN A 238 3.26 7.52 10.12
C ASN A 238 4.69 7.51 10.67
N THR A 239 5.54 6.65 10.11
CA THR A 239 6.93 6.44 10.55
C THR A 239 7.92 7.40 9.92
N GLU A 240 7.50 8.45 9.23
CA GLU A 240 8.35 9.36 8.44
C GLU A 240 9.53 9.96 9.20
N LYS A 241 9.43 10.12 10.53
CA LYS A 241 10.48 10.66 11.39
C LYS A 241 11.45 9.61 11.91
N LEU A 242 11.14 8.32 11.77
CA LEU A 242 12.03 7.23 12.13
C LEU A 242 13.03 7.00 10.99
N GLU A 243 14.02 7.90 10.86
CA GLU A 243 14.88 7.98 9.69
C GLU A 243 16.38 7.76 9.98
N ALA A 244 16.72 7.28 11.18
CA ALA A 244 18.09 6.93 11.49
C ALA A 244 18.54 5.68 10.73
N MET A 245 19.79 5.71 10.26
CA MET A 245 20.42 4.58 9.59
C MET A 245 21.95 4.62 9.77
N THR A 246 22.57 3.46 9.64
CA THR A 246 24.05 3.37 9.60
C THR A 246 24.55 3.37 8.15
N GLU A 247 25.84 3.65 7.96
CA GLU A 247 26.56 3.24 6.76
C GLU A 247 26.72 1.70 6.77
N VAL A 248 27.39 1.14 5.74
CA VAL A 248 27.65 -0.30 5.69
C VAL A 248 28.60 -0.70 6.81
N GLU A 249 28.20 -1.67 7.59
CA GLU A 249 28.94 -2.23 8.72
C GLU A 249 29.17 -3.74 8.53
N MET A 250 30.37 -4.22 8.88
CA MET A 250 30.66 -5.64 8.95
C MET A 250 30.21 -6.18 10.33
N VAL A 251 29.18 -7.01 10.35
CA VAL A 251 28.53 -7.50 11.59
C VAL A 251 28.54 -9.03 11.64
N SER A 252 28.88 -9.57 12.81
CA SER A 252 28.73 -11.00 13.08
C SER A 252 27.26 -11.36 13.23
N LEU A 253 26.71 -12.12 12.28
CA LEU A 253 25.34 -12.62 12.34
C LEU A 253 25.30 -13.99 13.02
N PRO A 254 24.23 -14.32 13.77
CA PRO A 254 24.11 -15.59 14.47
C PRO A 254 24.27 -16.80 13.55
N GLY A 255 25.21 -17.68 13.90
CA GLY A 255 25.50 -18.93 13.16
C GLY A 255 26.39 -18.77 11.93
N LEU A 256 26.87 -17.57 11.62
CA LEU A 256 27.84 -17.36 10.54
C LEU A 256 29.27 -17.21 11.09
N ALA A 257 30.22 -17.87 10.42
CA ALA A 257 31.62 -17.86 10.82
C ALA A 257 32.33 -16.52 10.51
N GLN A 258 31.87 -15.80 9.51
CA GLN A 258 32.47 -14.55 9.04
C GLN A 258 31.49 -13.39 9.21
N PRO A 259 31.99 -12.17 9.51
CA PRO A 259 31.17 -10.96 9.49
C PRO A 259 30.56 -10.72 8.10
N VAL A 260 29.35 -10.20 8.09
CA VAL A 260 28.56 -9.89 6.89
C VAL A 260 28.37 -8.39 6.78
N ALA A 261 28.45 -7.85 5.57
CA ALA A 261 28.13 -6.47 5.29
C ALA A 261 26.63 -6.24 5.49
N THR A 262 26.29 -5.29 6.36
CA THR A 262 24.91 -4.96 6.72
C THR A 262 24.70 -3.46 6.82
N VAL A 263 23.44 -3.02 6.71
CA VAL A 263 22.98 -1.68 7.06
C VAL A 263 21.85 -1.81 8.07
N TRP A 264 21.91 -1.07 9.16
CA TRP A 264 20.77 -0.94 10.08
C TRP A 264 19.97 0.32 9.72
N THR A 265 18.65 0.23 9.83
CA THR A 265 17.74 1.33 9.48
C THR A 265 16.54 1.37 10.41
N GLU A 266 16.03 2.56 10.69
CA GLU A 266 14.66 2.74 11.17
C GLU A 266 13.63 2.61 10.03
N ALA A 267 12.37 2.42 10.38
CA ALA A 267 11.29 2.08 9.45
C ALA A 267 10.91 3.20 8.45
N GLY A 268 11.13 4.46 8.81
CA GLY A 268 10.83 5.63 7.98
C GLY A 268 11.92 5.95 6.95
N VAL A 269 13.07 5.31 7.02
CA VAL A 269 14.17 5.53 6.05
C VAL A 269 13.68 5.24 4.64
N VAL A 270 13.88 6.19 3.73
CA VAL A 270 13.54 6.03 2.32
C VAL A 270 14.45 4.98 1.68
N THR A 271 13.88 4.04 0.96
CA THR A 271 14.56 2.90 0.34
C THR A 271 15.80 3.30 -0.48
N GLN A 272 15.70 4.39 -1.24
CA GLN A 272 16.80 4.88 -2.06
C GLN A 272 18.02 5.29 -1.21
N ARG A 273 17.81 5.85 -0.02
CA ARG A 273 18.93 6.24 0.88
C ARG A 273 19.78 5.03 1.30
N VAL A 274 19.12 3.88 1.52
CA VAL A 274 19.82 2.62 1.85
C VAL A 274 20.61 2.11 0.64
N ALA A 275 20.02 2.19 -0.55
CA ALA A 275 20.70 1.81 -1.78
C ALA A 275 21.94 2.69 -2.03
N ASP A 276 21.84 4.00 -1.80
CA ASP A 276 22.94 4.96 -1.97
C ASP A 276 24.06 4.71 -0.93
N ALA A 277 23.70 4.37 0.31
CA ALA A 277 24.68 4.01 1.34
C ALA A 277 25.43 2.71 0.98
N ALA A 278 24.71 1.70 0.51
CA ALA A 278 25.30 0.45 0.04
C ALA A 278 26.27 0.71 -1.13
N GLU A 279 25.87 1.51 -2.13
CA GLU A 279 26.69 1.85 -3.30
C GLU A 279 27.97 2.57 -2.89
N ARG A 280 27.89 3.54 -1.98
CA ARG A 280 29.10 4.23 -1.44
C ARG A 280 30.08 3.25 -0.77
N GLY A 281 29.56 2.22 -0.13
CA GLY A 281 30.38 1.16 0.49
C GLY A 281 30.90 0.10 -0.49
N GLY A 282 30.56 0.17 -1.79
CA GLY A 282 30.90 -0.86 -2.78
C GLY A 282 29.99 -2.08 -2.73
N PHE A 283 28.77 -1.92 -2.19
CA PHE A 283 27.78 -3.00 -2.04
C PHE A 283 26.48 -2.68 -2.80
N VAL A 284 25.62 -3.67 -2.89
CA VAL A 284 24.28 -3.59 -3.48
C VAL A 284 23.23 -3.82 -2.41
N PHE A 285 22.29 -2.90 -2.27
CA PHE A 285 21.03 -3.15 -1.58
C PHE A 285 20.05 -3.79 -2.55
N ALA A 286 19.54 -4.97 -2.19
CA ALA A 286 18.76 -5.81 -3.11
C ALA A 286 17.31 -5.36 -3.30
N VAL A 287 16.72 -4.69 -2.31
CA VAL A 287 15.31 -4.27 -2.35
C VAL A 287 15.19 -2.97 -3.13
N ASP A 288 14.71 -3.05 -4.36
CA ASP A 288 14.66 -1.92 -5.30
C ASP A 288 13.30 -1.78 -6.01
N PRO A 289 12.19 -1.57 -5.28
CA PRO A 289 10.89 -1.34 -5.90
C PRO A 289 10.93 -0.10 -6.80
N THR A 290 10.03 0.00 -7.76
CA THR A 290 9.91 1.18 -8.64
C THR A 290 9.68 2.47 -7.86
N SER A 291 9.11 2.36 -6.67
CA SER A 291 8.86 3.45 -5.72
C SER A 291 10.02 3.73 -4.75
N ALA A 292 11.23 3.23 -4.98
CA ALA A 292 12.35 3.32 -4.05
C ALA A 292 12.66 4.76 -3.57
N GLU A 293 12.39 5.77 -4.40
CA GLU A 293 12.57 7.19 -4.06
C GLU A 293 11.53 7.73 -3.07
N ALA A 294 10.44 6.99 -2.81
CA ALA A 294 9.35 7.40 -1.93
C ALA A 294 8.92 6.32 -0.92
N SER A 295 9.19 5.04 -1.18
CA SER A 295 8.87 3.96 -0.25
C SER A 295 9.82 3.96 0.93
N CYS A 296 9.31 3.51 2.10
CA CYS A 296 10.08 3.43 3.33
C CYS A 296 10.36 1.97 3.70
N ILE A 297 11.42 1.77 4.45
CA ILE A 297 11.93 0.44 4.87
C ILE A 297 10.88 -0.39 5.60
N GLY A 298 10.11 0.21 6.53
CA GLY A 298 9.04 -0.50 7.22
C GLY A 298 7.96 -1.03 6.27
N GLY A 299 7.61 -0.23 5.25
CA GLY A 299 6.70 -0.64 4.18
C GLY A 299 7.28 -1.75 3.31
N ASN A 300 8.58 -1.69 3.00
CA ASN A 300 9.25 -2.74 2.22
C ASN A 300 9.21 -4.10 2.94
N ILE A 301 9.32 -4.11 4.27
CA ILE A 301 9.18 -5.33 5.07
C ILE A 301 7.72 -5.79 5.08
N ALA A 302 6.80 -4.89 5.44
CA ALA A 302 5.38 -5.21 5.56
C ALA A 302 4.78 -5.77 4.27
N MET A 303 5.31 -5.35 3.10
CA MET A 303 4.87 -5.80 1.77
C MET A 303 5.77 -6.87 1.15
N ASN A 304 6.85 -7.28 1.82
CA ASN A 304 7.91 -8.13 1.25
C ASN A 304 8.38 -7.61 -0.12
N ALA A 305 8.76 -6.33 -0.15
CA ALA A 305 9.09 -5.65 -1.39
C ALA A 305 10.29 -6.29 -2.11
N GLY A 306 10.20 -6.33 -3.41
CA GLY A 306 11.29 -6.70 -4.32
C GLY A 306 11.43 -5.64 -5.41
N GLY A 307 12.07 -6.01 -6.50
CA GLY A 307 12.24 -5.19 -7.69
C GLY A 307 13.02 -5.97 -8.74
N LYS A 308 13.66 -5.27 -9.67
CA LYS A 308 14.43 -5.92 -10.73
C LYS A 308 15.59 -6.80 -10.22
N LYS A 309 16.19 -6.40 -9.07
CA LYS A 309 17.30 -7.12 -8.46
C LYS A 309 16.89 -8.42 -7.77
N ALA A 310 15.58 -8.60 -7.52
CA ALA A 310 15.05 -9.79 -6.87
C ALA A 310 15.32 -11.08 -7.67
N VAL A 311 15.55 -10.99 -8.98
CA VAL A 311 15.96 -12.14 -9.80
C VAL A 311 17.22 -12.81 -9.28
N LEU A 312 18.18 -12.05 -8.76
CA LEU A 312 19.43 -12.57 -8.20
C LEU A 312 19.37 -12.68 -6.67
N TRP A 313 18.97 -11.61 -5.99
CA TRP A 313 19.12 -11.49 -4.53
C TRP A 313 17.81 -11.69 -3.74
N GLY A 314 16.69 -11.95 -4.42
CA GLY A 314 15.40 -12.15 -3.76
C GLY A 314 14.74 -10.83 -3.32
N THR A 315 13.77 -10.96 -2.40
CA THR A 315 12.94 -9.88 -1.88
C THR A 315 13.42 -9.40 -0.50
N ALA A 316 12.64 -8.56 0.18
CA ALA A 316 12.94 -8.09 1.53
C ALA A 316 13.20 -9.26 2.50
N LEU A 317 12.36 -10.31 2.46
CA LEU A 317 12.49 -11.50 3.30
C LEU A 317 13.86 -12.18 3.16
N ASP A 318 14.39 -12.24 1.95
CA ASP A 318 15.66 -12.91 1.66
C ASP A 318 16.86 -12.15 2.24
N ASN A 319 16.73 -10.82 2.41
CA ASN A 319 17.81 -9.90 2.76
C ASN A 319 17.76 -9.38 4.21
N LEU A 320 16.74 -9.76 4.99
CA LEU A 320 16.63 -9.36 6.39
C LEU A 320 17.46 -10.26 7.30
N ALA A 321 18.39 -9.65 8.06
CA ALA A 321 19.10 -10.31 9.15
C ALA A 321 18.29 -10.26 10.46
N SER A 322 17.64 -9.13 10.74
CA SER A 322 16.75 -8.95 11.88
C SER A 322 15.82 -7.76 11.67
N TRP A 323 14.71 -7.74 12.41
CA TRP A 323 13.81 -6.58 12.48
C TRP A 323 13.15 -6.50 13.84
N ARG A 324 12.68 -5.31 14.14
CA ARG A 324 11.97 -4.99 15.36
C ARG A 324 10.60 -4.43 15.05
N MET A 325 9.60 -4.80 15.84
CA MET A 325 8.23 -4.34 15.65
C MET A 325 7.47 -4.24 16.97
N VAL A 326 6.35 -3.53 16.95
CA VAL A 326 5.37 -3.51 18.04
C VAL A 326 4.15 -4.31 17.60
N THR A 327 3.78 -5.31 18.38
CA THR A 327 2.64 -6.20 18.14
C THR A 327 1.31 -5.54 18.52
N PRO A 328 0.14 -6.07 18.09
CA PRO A 328 -1.17 -5.51 18.43
C PRO A 328 -1.47 -5.47 19.93
N ASP A 329 -0.85 -6.31 20.75
CA ASP A 329 -0.94 -6.31 22.21
C ASP A 329 0.08 -5.38 22.90
N SER A 330 0.73 -4.52 22.09
CA SER A 330 1.69 -3.49 22.54
C SER A 330 2.98 -4.05 23.14
N GLN A 331 3.33 -5.28 22.83
CA GLN A 331 4.63 -5.84 23.14
C GLN A 331 5.65 -5.46 22.07
N TRP A 332 6.92 -5.37 22.46
CA TRP A 332 8.01 -5.35 21.50
C TRP A 332 8.36 -6.77 21.06
N LEU A 333 8.60 -6.94 19.78
CA LEU A 333 9.07 -8.17 19.20
C LEU A 333 10.34 -7.90 18.38
N GLU A 334 11.39 -8.64 18.71
CA GLU A 334 12.62 -8.70 17.91
C GLU A 334 12.69 -10.07 17.24
N VAL A 335 12.84 -10.04 15.91
CA VAL A 335 13.00 -11.26 15.10
C VAL A 335 14.40 -11.27 14.52
N THR A 336 15.16 -12.32 14.77
CA THR A 336 16.52 -12.48 14.26
C THR A 336 16.61 -13.79 13.47
N ARG A 337 17.09 -13.70 12.22
CA ARG A 337 17.34 -14.86 11.38
C ARG A 337 18.62 -15.55 11.82
N LEU A 338 18.52 -16.83 12.09
CA LEU A 338 19.66 -17.69 12.47
C LEU A 338 20.21 -18.39 11.22
N ASN A 339 21.52 -18.58 11.16
CA ASN A 339 22.19 -19.27 10.05
C ASN A 339 21.77 -18.72 8.66
N HIS A 340 21.81 -17.40 8.51
CA HIS A 340 21.41 -16.75 7.26
C HIS A 340 22.19 -17.31 6.07
N ASN A 341 21.51 -17.87 5.06
CA ASN A 341 22.18 -18.48 3.89
C ASN A 341 22.75 -17.46 2.89
N LEU A 342 22.62 -16.14 3.15
CA LEU A 342 23.07 -15.03 2.29
C LEU A 342 22.55 -15.10 0.83
N GLY A 343 21.44 -15.78 0.64
CA GLY A 343 20.76 -16.02 -0.60
C GLY A 343 19.26 -16.12 -0.39
N LYS A 344 18.55 -16.62 -1.39
CA LYS A 344 17.10 -16.76 -1.31
C LYS A 344 16.72 -17.75 -0.21
N ILE A 345 15.74 -17.37 0.60
CA ILE A 345 15.35 -18.12 1.78
C ILE A 345 14.84 -19.53 1.45
N HIS A 346 14.19 -19.70 0.31
CA HIS A 346 13.67 -21.00 -0.13
C HIS A 346 14.75 -21.99 -0.61
N ASP A 347 16.00 -21.53 -0.79
CA ASP A 347 17.15 -22.38 -1.09
C ASP A 347 17.73 -23.02 0.18
N ALA A 348 17.37 -22.51 1.36
CA ALA A 348 17.73 -23.13 2.62
C ALA A 348 16.84 -24.36 2.90
N GLU A 349 17.38 -25.44 3.45
CA GLU A 349 16.59 -26.58 3.88
C GLU A 349 15.59 -26.17 4.96
N VAL A 350 16.05 -25.43 5.97
CA VAL A 350 15.25 -24.85 7.04
C VAL A 350 15.73 -23.43 7.28
N ALA A 351 14.79 -22.49 7.28
CA ALA A 351 15.02 -21.12 7.75
C ALA A 351 14.60 -21.01 9.21
N SER A 352 15.55 -20.63 10.07
CA SER A 352 15.34 -20.54 11.51
C SER A 352 15.35 -19.09 11.98
N PHE A 353 14.45 -18.78 12.90
CA PHE A 353 14.31 -17.45 13.50
C PHE A 353 14.24 -17.54 15.02
N GLU A 354 14.87 -16.60 15.69
CA GLU A 354 14.68 -16.34 17.11
C GLU A 354 13.73 -15.15 17.29
N LEU A 355 12.67 -15.33 18.08
CA LEU A 355 11.65 -14.36 18.40
C LEU A 355 11.77 -14.00 19.88
N LYS A 356 12.10 -12.73 20.18
CA LYS A 356 12.19 -12.21 21.55
C LYS A 356 11.08 -11.21 21.80
N TYR A 357 10.23 -11.52 22.76
CA TYR A 357 9.12 -10.63 23.17
C TYR A 357 9.49 -9.87 24.43
N PHE A 358 9.27 -8.54 24.40
CA PHE A 358 9.53 -7.68 25.55
C PHE A 358 8.26 -6.94 25.94
N LYS A 359 8.19 -6.49 27.19
CA LYS A 359 7.14 -5.57 27.64
C LYS A 359 7.16 -4.28 26.82
N ALA A 360 6.12 -3.44 26.99
CA ALA A 360 6.04 -2.13 26.37
C ALA A 360 7.22 -1.19 26.68
N ASP A 361 8.01 -1.47 27.71
CA ASP A 361 9.26 -0.76 28.03
C ASP A 361 10.41 -1.07 27.05
N GLY A 362 10.23 -2.06 26.19
CA GLY A 362 11.24 -2.50 25.21
C GLY A 362 12.51 -3.13 25.80
N LYS A 363 12.52 -3.41 27.10
CA LYS A 363 13.71 -3.89 27.85
C LYS A 363 13.45 -5.18 28.63
N THR A 364 12.28 -5.31 29.25
CA THR A 364 11.93 -6.48 30.06
C THR A 364 11.54 -7.63 29.16
N LEU A 365 12.45 -8.61 29.01
CA LEU A 365 12.19 -9.84 28.24
C LEU A 365 11.05 -10.64 28.88
N LEU A 366 10.05 -11.01 28.09
CA LEU A 366 8.91 -11.83 28.49
C LEU A 366 9.14 -13.31 28.16
N ARG A 367 9.54 -13.58 26.91
CA ARG A 367 9.78 -14.92 26.40
C ARG A 367 10.66 -14.89 25.16
N THR A 368 11.28 -16.01 24.88
CA THR A 368 12.02 -16.29 23.64
C THR A 368 11.41 -17.52 23.00
N GLU A 369 11.15 -17.46 21.73
CA GLU A 369 10.62 -18.54 20.92
C GLU A 369 11.57 -18.81 19.75
N ARG A 370 11.59 -20.04 19.25
CA ARG A 370 12.27 -20.41 18.01
C ARG A 370 11.23 -20.84 16.99
N LEU A 371 11.37 -20.31 15.78
CA LEU A 371 10.51 -20.64 14.64
C LEU A 371 11.38 -21.23 13.53
N ASP A 372 11.17 -22.50 13.21
CA ASP A 372 11.86 -23.22 12.14
C ASP A 372 10.87 -23.48 11.00
N ILE A 373 11.18 -22.98 9.81
CA ILE A 373 10.31 -23.07 8.63
C ILE A 373 11.06 -23.76 7.50
N PRO A 374 10.53 -24.87 6.95
CA PRO A 374 11.14 -25.50 5.77
C PRO A 374 11.22 -24.51 4.60
N GLY A 375 12.41 -24.33 4.03
CA GLY A 375 12.62 -23.34 2.97
C GLY A 375 11.66 -23.46 1.79
N LYS A 376 11.37 -24.70 1.36
CA LYS A 376 10.41 -25.01 0.28
C LYS A 376 8.98 -24.47 0.49
N THR A 377 8.60 -24.14 1.74
CA THR A 377 7.25 -23.59 2.02
C THR A 377 7.11 -22.13 1.69
N PHE A 378 8.23 -21.40 1.61
CA PHE A 378 8.19 -19.97 1.24
C PHE A 378 7.79 -19.74 -0.21
N ARG A 379 8.07 -20.71 -1.08
CA ARG A 379 7.85 -20.53 -2.52
C ARG A 379 7.48 -21.86 -3.19
N LYS A 380 6.37 -21.85 -3.91
CA LYS A 380 5.96 -22.97 -4.73
C LYS A 380 6.86 -23.09 -5.97
N GLU A 381 7.28 -24.31 -6.29
CA GLU A 381 8.07 -24.60 -7.47
C GLU A 381 7.37 -24.09 -8.74
N GLY A 382 8.13 -23.50 -9.65
CA GLY A 382 7.63 -22.92 -10.90
C GLY A 382 7.04 -21.52 -10.79
N LEU A 383 6.81 -21.00 -9.57
CA LEU A 383 6.44 -19.58 -9.40
C LEU A 383 7.68 -18.69 -9.33
N GLY A 384 7.49 -17.42 -9.73
CA GLY A 384 8.57 -16.45 -9.78
C GLY A 384 9.15 -16.05 -8.42
N LYS A 385 9.41 -14.80 -8.22
CA LYS A 385 10.01 -14.24 -7.00
C LYS A 385 9.07 -14.18 -5.80
N ASP A 386 7.78 -14.35 -6.01
CA ASP A 386 6.77 -14.13 -4.97
C ASP A 386 6.61 -15.32 -4.04
N VAL A 387 6.18 -15.04 -2.83
CA VAL A 387 5.92 -16.02 -1.79
C VAL A 387 4.50 -16.54 -1.92
N THR A 388 4.34 -17.86 -1.91
CA THR A 388 3.04 -18.50 -2.11
C THR A 388 2.17 -18.46 -0.87
N ASP A 389 2.78 -18.60 0.31
CA ASP A 389 2.06 -18.54 1.59
C ASP A 389 2.22 -17.16 2.23
N LYS A 390 1.16 -16.37 2.19
CA LYS A 390 1.14 -15.05 2.82
C LYS A 390 1.29 -15.09 4.34
N PHE A 391 0.94 -16.19 4.98
CA PHE A 391 1.12 -16.34 6.42
C PHE A 391 2.56 -16.69 6.82
N LEU A 392 3.39 -17.12 5.88
CA LEU A 392 4.79 -17.48 6.10
C LEU A 392 4.98 -18.39 7.34
N ALA A 393 4.10 -19.38 7.51
CA ALA A 393 4.04 -20.27 8.68
C ALA A 393 4.02 -19.53 10.03
N GLY A 394 3.48 -18.30 10.08
CA GLY A 394 3.40 -17.49 11.29
C GLY A 394 4.58 -16.55 11.52
N LEU A 395 5.53 -16.42 10.58
CA LEU A 395 6.63 -15.44 10.69
C LEU A 395 6.08 -14.02 10.77
N PRO A 396 6.33 -13.27 11.86
CA PRO A 396 5.71 -11.96 12.07
C PRO A 396 6.29 -10.85 11.18
N GLY A 397 5.49 -9.84 10.89
CA GLY A 397 5.87 -8.55 10.30
C GLY A 397 5.99 -8.56 8.79
N ILE A 398 6.55 -9.60 8.20
CA ILE A 398 6.82 -9.65 6.76
C ILE A 398 5.58 -10.08 5.98
N GLN A 399 5.28 -9.38 4.88
CA GLN A 399 4.19 -9.68 3.95
C GLN A 399 2.79 -9.71 4.62
N LYS A 400 2.64 -9.00 5.72
CA LYS A 400 1.39 -8.90 6.50
C LYS A 400 0.70 -7.55 6.33
N GLU A 401 1.26 -6.66 5.50
CA GLU A 401 0.70 -5.32 5.22
C GLU A 401 0.49 -4.47 6.49
N GLY A 402 1.24 -4.77 7.57
CA GLY A 402 1.14 -4.10 8.85
C GLY A 402 -0.04 -4.53 9.72
N CYS A 403 -0.79 -5.59 9.36
CA CYS A 403 -1.96 -6.04 10.14
C CYS A 403 -1.58 -6.79 11.41
N ASP A 404 -0.36 -7.30 11.54
CA ASP A 404 0.14 -8.02 12.72
C ASP A 404 1.10 -7.20 13.59
N GLY A 405 1.28 -5.92 13.25
CA GLY A 405 2.08 -4.97 14.04
C GLY A 405 2.77 -3.90 13.20
N LEU A 406 3.50 -3.03 13.87
CA LEU A 406 4.21 -1.90 13.29
C LEU A 406 5.72 -2.17 13.32
N ILE A 407 6.32 -2.26 12.14
CA ILE A 407 7.79 -2.34 12.01
C ILE A 407 8.40 -1.01 12.45
N THR A 408 9.47 -1.06 13.24
CA THR A 408 10.18 0.14 13.74
C THR A 408 11.60 0.25 13.26
N SER A 409 12.31 -0.87 13.11
CA SER A 409 13.68 -0.89 12.62
C SER A 409 14.06 -2.26 12.04
N ALA A 410 15.13 -2.32 11.26
CA ALA A 410 15.63 -3.56 10.68
C ALA A 410 17.13 -3.50 10.40
N ARG A 411 17.77 -4.68 10.31
CA ARG A 411 19.12 -4.87 9.80
C ARG A 411 19.06 -5.67 8.51
N TRP A 412 19.71 -5.15 7.49
CA TRP A 412 19.71 -5.68 6.14
C TRP A 412 21.08 -6.22 5.75
N VAL A 413 21.11 -7.36 5.11
CA VAL A 413 22.29 -7.85 4.39
C VAL A 413 22.42 -7.06 3.10
N VAL A 414 23.62 -6.61 2.81
CA VAL A 414 23.99 -6.02 1.50
C VAL A 414 25.02 -6.90 0.81
N HIS A 415 24.96 -6.95 -0.52
CA HIS A 415 25.73 -7.88 -1.33
C HIS A 415 26.90 -7.19 -2.01
N LYS A 416 28.01 -7.91 -2.22
CA LYS A 416 29.14 -7.39 -2.98
C LYS A 416 28.68 -6.90 -4.36
N MET A 417 29.10 -5.70 -4.75
CA MET A 417 28.80 -5.15 -6.06
C MET A 417 29.65 -5.88 -7.12
N PRO A 418 29.04 -6.42 -8.18
CA PRO A 418 29.81 -6.97 -9.30
C PRO A 418 30.64 -5.88 -9.98
N ALA A 419 31.89 -6.21 -10.35
CA ALA A 419 32.82 -5.25 -10.92
C ALA A 419 32.37 -4.72 -12.29
N HIS A 420 31.73 -5.58 -13.08
CA HIS A 420 31.29 -5.25 -14.45
C HIS A 420 29.80 -5.54 -14.62
N THR A 421 29.09 -4.62 -15.26
CA THR A 421 27.66 -4.78 -15.59
C THR A 421 27.39 -4.23 -16.98
N ARG A 422 26.61 -4.97 -17.78
CA ARG A 422 26.02 -4.51 -19.04
C ARG A 422 24.50 -4.65 -18.95
N THR A 423 23.77 -3.68 -19.50
CA THR A 423 22.31 -3.75 -19.57
C THR A 423 21.88 -4.12 -20.97
N VAL A 424 21.03 -5.14 -21.10
CA VAL A 424 20.37 -5.51 -22.36
C VAL A 424 18.95 -4.94 -22.38
N CYS A 425 18.50 -4.55 -23.58
CA CYS A 425 17.10 -4.23 -23.85
C CYS A 425 16.69 -5.07 -25.06
N LEU A 426 15.75 -5.98 -24.86
CA LEU A 426 15.31 -6.95 -25.86
C LEU A 426 13.88 -6.61 -26.25
N GLU A 427 13.68 -6.16 -27.47
CA GLU A 427 12.38 -5.75 -28.02
C GLU A 427 11.79 -6.90 -28.87
N PHE A 428 10.57 -7.35 -28.51
CA PHE A 428 9.86 -8.41 -29.21
C PHE A 428 8.64 -7.85 -29.94
N PHE A 429 8.54 -8.07 -31.24
CA PHE A 429 7.54 -7.50 -32.14
C PHE A 429 6.40 -8.47 -32.49
N GLY A 430 6.57 -9.76 -32.25
CA GLY A 430 5.55 -10.80 -32.44
C GLY A 430 4.51 -10.83 -31.30
N ASN A 431 3.71 -11.90 -31.27
CA ASN A 431 2.84 -12.15 -30.15
C ASN A 431 3.66 -12.44 -28.88
N ALA A 432 3.09 -12.18 -27.70
CA ALA A 432 3.77 -12.47 -26.43
C ALA A 432 4.21 -13.94 -26.33
N LYS A 433 3.39 -14.90 -26.80
CA LYS A 433 3.74 -16.34 -26.86
C LYS A 433 4.95 -16.66 -27.75
N ASP A 434 5.26 -15.84 -28.75
CA ASP A 434 6.44 -16.05 -29.62
C ASP A 434 7.73 -15.65 -28.90
N ALA A 435 7.65 -14.76 -27.90
CA ALA A 435 8.77 -14.32 -27.08
C ALA A 435 9.10 -15.30 -25.94
N VAL A 436 8.10 -16.01 -25.40
CA VAL A 436 8.26 -16.90 -24.23
C VAL A 436 9.39 -17.92 -24.42
N PRO A 437 9.55 -18.64 -25.56
CA PRO A 437 10.66 -19.57 -25.71
C PRO A 437 12.03 -18.88 -25.63
N SER A 438 12.19 -17.65 -26.17
CA SER A 438 13.45 -16.91 -26.04
C SER A 438 13.72 -16.52 -24.56
N ILE A 439 12.70 -16.15 -23.81
CA ILE A 439 12.84 -15.84 -22.39
C ILE A 439 13.28 -17.09 -21.60
N VAL A 440 12.70 -18.25 -21.91
CA VAL A 440 13.08 -19.52 -21.28
C VAL A 440 14.54 -19.86 -21.60
N ASP A 441 14.93 -19.78 -22.88
CA ASP A 441 16.31 -20.07 -23.30
C ASP A 441 17.31 -19.12 -22.64
N ILE A 442 16.98 -17.82 -22.56
CA ILE A 442 17.81 -16.81 -21.87
C ILE A 442 17.94 -17.14 -20.37
N LYS A 443 16.83 -17.45 -19.71
CA LYS A 443 16.82 -17.84 -18.28
C LYS A 443 17.69 -19.08 -18.08
N ASP A 444 17.50 -20.13 -18.84
CA ASP A 444 18.24 -21.39 -18.70
C ASP A 444 19.73 -21.19 -18.96
N TYR A 445 20.08 -20.41 -19.96
CA TYR A 445 21.47 -20.03 -20.25
C TYR A 445 22.09 -19.26 -19.07
N MET A 446 21.42 -18.22 -18.58
CA MET A 446 21.96 -17.39 -17.48
C MET A 446 22.07 -18.15 -16.17
N PHE A 447 21.14 -19.07 -15.89
CA PHE A 447 21.22 -19.93 -14.70
C PHE A 447 22.36 -20.96 -14.80
N ALA A 448 22.63 -21.46 -16.01
CA ALA A 448 23.82 -22.31 -16.23
C ALA A 448 25.11 -21.51 -16.01
N GLN A 449 25.22 -20.32 -16.60
CA GLN A 449 26.37 -19.43 -16.38
C GLN A 449 26.63 -19.15 -14.89
N ALA A 450 25.58 -18.84 -14.14
CA ALA A 450 25.69 -18.54 -12.71
C ALA A 450 26.19 -19.76 -11.90
N ARG A 451 25.74 -20.99 -12.24
CA ARG A 451 26.20 -22.23 -11.59
C ARG A 451 27.68 -22.52 -11.85
N ASP A 452 28.14 -22.16 -13.04
CA ASP A 452 29.53 -22.41 -13.47
C ASP A 452 30.49 -21.28 -13.02
N GLY A 453 30.05 -20.35 -12.17
CA GLY A 453 30.83 -19.22 -11.68
C GLY A 453 31.06 -18.13 -12.72
N GLY A 454 30.25 -18.08 -13.78
CA GLY A 454 30.26 -17.11 -14.87
C GLY A 454 29.45 -15.85 -14.57
N ALA A 455 28.90 -15.24 -15.63
CA ALA A 455 28.04 -14.07 -15.49
C ALA A 455 26.71 -14.40 -14.83
N VAL A 456 26.17 -13.44 -14.06
CA VAL A 456 24.88 -13.55 -13.38
C VAL A 456 23.88 -12.54 -13.93
N GLN A 457 22.58 -12.86 -13.83
CA GLN A 457 21.51 -11.93 -14.13
C GLN A 457 21.19 -11.12 -12.88
N ALA A 458 21.73 -9.90 -12.82
CA ALA A 458 21.66 -9.04 -11.62
C ALA A 458 20.41 -8.17 -11.57
N GLY A 459 19.64 -8.13 -12.65
CA GLY A 459 18.37 -7.41 -12.73
C GLY A 459 17.57 -7.83 -13.94
N GLN A 460 16.25 -7.91 -13.83
CA GLN A 460 15.36 -8.18 -14.95
C GLN A 460 13.98 -7.57 -14.70
N GLU A 461 13.43 -7.02 -15.78
CA GLU A 461 12.05 -6.50 -15.81
C GLU A 461 11.46 -6.73 -17.20
N HIS A 462 10.16 -7.00 -17.28
CA HIS A 462 9.47 -7.02 -18.54
C HIS A 462 8.45 -5.87 -18.61
N LEU A 463 8.27 -5.29 -19.78
CA LEU A 463 7.35 -4.20 -20.06
C LEU A 463 6.51 -4.62 -21.27
N ASP A 464 5.20 -4.68 -21.11
CA ASP A 464 4.26 -5.02 -22.18
C ASP A 464 3.73 -3.78 -22.94
N ASP A 465 2.99 -3.97 -24.03
CA ASP A 465 2.49 -2.86 -24.83
C ASP A 465 1.45 -1.98 -24.10
N PRO A 466 0.57 -2.49 -23.20
CA PRO A 466 -0.25 -1.67 -22.33
C PRO A 466 0.56 -0.73 -21.43
N TYR A 467 1.76 -1.12 -21.06
CA TYR A 467 2.69 -0.28 -20.29
C TYR A 467 3.46 0.71 -21.19
N LEU A 468 4.00 0.24 -22.31
CA LEU A 468 4.88 1.03 -23.17
C LEU A 468 4.19 2.24 -23.79
N LYS A 469 2.92 2.10 -24.16
CA LYS A 469 2.11 3.18 -24.76
C LYS A 469 1.93 4.39 -23.86
N PRO A 470 1.39 4.25 -22.62
CA PRO A 470 1.19 5.37 -21.71
C PRO A 470 2.47 6.07 -21.28
N VAL A 471 3.58 5.33 -21.13
CA VAL A 471 4.87 5.93 -20.73
C VAL A 471 5.57 6.63 -21.89
N GLY A 472 5.06 6.50 -23.12
CA GLY A 472 5.68 7.08 -24.32
C GLY A 472 7.07 6.49 -24.61
N SER A 473 7.23 5.18 -24.36
CA SER A 473 8.49 4.50 -24.62
C SER A 473 8.83 4.53 -26.11
N ALA A 474 10.06 4.92 -26.43
CA ALA A 474 10.57 4.89 -27.80
C ALA A 474 11.25 3.54 -28.07
N THR A 475 10.86 2.87 -29.15
CA THR A 475 11.60 1.71 -29.64
C THR A 475 13.03 2.10 -29.99
N LYS A 476 13.97 1.21 -29.72
CA LYS A 476 15.38 1.31 -30.14
C LYS A 476 15.58 0.67 -31.51
N SER A 477 14.65 -0.19 -31.91
CA SER A 477 14.62 -0.84 -33.21
C SER A 477 14.29 0.14 -34.33
N LYS A 478 14.89 -0.11 -35.50
CA LYS A 478 14.51 0.56 -36.76
C LYS A 478 13.26 -0.06 -37.42
N ARG A 479 12.71 -1.14 -36.86
CA ARG A 479 11.44 -1.74 -37.28
C ARG A 479 10.30 -0.76 -36.95
N GLY A 480 9.35 -0.60 -37.86
CA GLY A 480 8.20 0.26 -37.62
C GLY A 480 7.30 -0.31 -36.53
N GLY A 481 6.78 0.57 -35.65
CA GLY A 481 5.83 0.23 -34.59
C GLY A 481 6.46 0.01 -33.20
N LEU A 482 5.61 -0.04 -32.17
CA LEU A 482 6.04 -0.36 -30.81
C LEU A 482 6.18 -1.88 -30.64
N PRO A 483 7.19 -2.35 -29.89
CA PRO A 483 7.27 -3.76 -29.51
C PRO A 483 6.07 -4.17 -28.66
N LYS A 484 5.69 -5.44 -28.75
CA LYS A 484 4.63 -6.02 -27.91
C LYS A 484 5.11 -6.33 -26.50
N MET A 485 6.41 -6.56 -26.37
CA MET A 485 7.06 -6.80 -25.09
C MET A 485 8.52 -6.33 -25.17
N VAL A 486 8.99 -5.74 -24.09
CA VAL A 486 10.39 -5.39 -23.88
C VAL A 486 10.90 -6.09 -22.64
N LEU A 487 12.04 -6.75 -22.74
CA LEU A 487 12.76 -7.31 -21.60
C LEU A 487 14.02 -6.47 -21.37
N VAL A 488 14.13 -5.85 -20.20
CA VAL A 488 15.33 -5.12 -19.78
C VAL A 488 16.03 -5.92 -18.71
N GLY A 489 17.33 -6.15 -18.84
CA GLY A 489 18.08 -6.95 -17.88
C GLY A 489 19.51 -6.45 -17.68
N ASP A 490 20.02 -6.61 -16.44
CA ASP A 490 21.42 -6.37 -16.09
C ASP A 490 22.16 -7.71 -16.02
N ILE A 491 23.21 -7.85 -16.81
CA ILE A 491 24.13 -8.99 -16.80
C ILE A 491 25.43 -8.52 -16.16
N ALA A 492 25.87 -9.20 -15.11
CA ALA A 492 26.97 -8.74 -14.27
C ALA A 492 27.95 -9.86 -13.92
N GLY A 493 29.15 -9.49 -13.51
CA GLY A 493 30.20 -10.40 -13.08
C GLY A 493 31.50 -9.69 -12.78
N ASP A 494 32.51 -10.44 -12.32
CA ASP A 494 33.82 -9.87 -11.96
C ASP A 494 34.83 -9.91 -13.13
N ASP A 495 34.53 -10.67 -14.22
CA ASP A 495 35.32 -10.72 -15.46
C ASP A 495 34.59 -10.03 -16.61
N PRO A 496 35.18 -8.95 -17.21
CA PRO A 496 34.53 -8.18 -18.28
C PRO A 496 34.29 -8.99 -19.57
N ASP A 497 35.14 -9.96 -19.86
CA ASP A 497 35.02 -10.80 -21.09
C ASP A 497 33.92 -11.85 -20.91
N VAL A 498 33.78 -12.41 -19.71
CA VAL A 498 32.69 -13.32 -19.35
C VAL A 498 31.35 -12.57 -19.49
N VAL A 499 31.25 -11.37 -18.93
CA VAL A 499 30.05 -10.52 -19.04
C VAL A 499 29.76 -10.15 -20.51
N ALA A 500 30.79 -9.85 -21.29
CA ALA A 500 30.65 -9.53 -22.71
C ALA A 500 30.10 -10.72 -23.53
N ARG A 501 30.68 -11.91 -23.32
CA ARG A 501 30.22 -13.14 -24.00
C ARG A 501 28.77 -13.48 -23.60
N ALA A 502 28.47 -13.46 -22.32
CA ALA A 502 27.11 -13.75 -21.84
C ALA A 502 26.08 -12.76 -22.42
N THR A 503 26.44 -11.47 -22.47
CA THR A 503 25.57 -10.42 -23.04
C THR A 503 25.32 -10.67 -24.52
N SER A 504 26.36 -11.01 -25.28
CA SER A 504 26.26 -11.31 -26.73
C SER A 504 25.37 -12.52 -26.99
N GLU A 505 25.48 -13.57 -26.17
CA GLU A 505 24.65 -14.76 -26.31
C GLU A 505 23.19 -14.48 -26.00
N VAL A 506 22.89 -13.70 -24.91
CA VAL A 506 21.53 -13.28 -24.59
C VAL A 506 20.89 -12.51 -25.77
N VAL A 507 21.62 -11.58 -26.38
CA VAL A 507 21.16 -10.87 -27.59
C VAL A 507 20.92 -11.82 -28.74
N ARG A 508 21.81 -12.79 -28.98
CA ARG A 508 21.66 -13.78 -30.01
C ARG A 508 20.39 -14.63 -29.84
N LEU A 509 20.11 -15.06 -28.62
CA LEU A 509 18.91 -15.84 -28.28
C LEU A 509 17.63 -15.01 -28.52
N ALA A 510 17.64 -13.72 -28.18
CA ALA A 510 16.52 -12.82 -28.45
C ALA A 510 16.30 -12.61 -29.94
N ASN A 511 17.37 -12.35 -30.70
CA ASN A 511 17.31 -12.08 -32.14
C ASN A 511 16.85 -13.30 -32.98
N GLY A 512 16.99 -14.50 -32.44
CA GLY A 512 16.60 -15.74 -33.12
C GLY A 512 15.09 -15.93 -33.29
N ARG A 513 14.23 -15.17 -32.58
CA ARG A 513 12.76 -15.36 -32.56
C ARG A 513 11.98 -14.03 -32.52
N HIS A 514 12.04 -13.26 -33.61
CA HIS A 514 11.32 -11.98 -33.77
C HIS A 514 11.70 -10.89 -32.73
N GLY A 515 12.79 -11.08 -32.01
CA GLY A 515 13.34 -10.08 -31.12
C GLY A 515 14.42 -9.24 -31.78
N GLU A 516 14.78 -8.15 -31.16
CA GLU A 516 15.94 -7.33 -31.47
C GLU A 516 16.58 -6.85 -30.16
N GLY A 517 17.85 -7.20 -29.94
CA GLY A 517 18.57 -6.92 -28.71
C GLY A 517 19.54 -5.76 -28.82
N PHE A 518 19.55 -4.89 -27.82
CA PHE A 518 20.44 -3.75 -27.71
C PHE A 518 21.22 -3.85 -26.39
N VAL A 519 22.48 -3.35 -26.42
CA VAL A 519 23.36 -3.42 -25.25
C VAL A 519 23.80 -2.01 -24.83
N ALA A 520 23.69 -1.71 -23.56
CA ALA A 520 24.26 -0.53 -22.94
C ALA A 520 25.43 -0.93 -22.03
N VAL A 521 26.62 -0.38 -22.29
CA VAL A 521 27.85 -0.66 -21.54
C VAL A 521 28.14 0.44 -20.53
N SER A 522 28.08 1.72 -20.94
CA SER A 522 28.36 2.84 -20.04
C SER A 522 27.24 3.01 -19.00
N ALA A 523 27.60 3.51 -17.82
CA ALA A 523 26.64 3.79 -16.73
C ALA A 523 25.50 4.71 -17.20
N GLU A 524 25.80 5.73 -18.02
CA GLU A 524 24.82 6.65 -18.56
C GLU A 524 23.83 5.96 -19.52
N ALA A 525 24.32 5.12 -20.43
CA ALA A 525 23.47 4.37 -21.35
C ALA A 525 22.58 3.36 -20.61
N ARG A 526 23.12 2.71 -19.56
CA ARG A 526 22.36 1.80 -18.70
C ARG A 526 21.22 2.54 -17.97
N LYS A 527 21.49 3.73 -17.42
CA LYS A 527 20.45 4.58 -16.80
C LYS A 527 19.32 4.90 -17.79
N LYS A 528 19.64 5.18 -19.05
CA LYS A 528 18.63 5.42 -20.09
C LYS A 528 17.72 4.21 -20.32
N PHE A 529 18.26 2.99 -20.34
CA PHE A 529 17.45 1.77 -20.54
C PHE A 529 16.49 1.54 -19.38
N TRP A 530 16.88 1.92 -18.17
CA TRP A 530 16.04 1.80 -16.97
C TRP A 530 15.10 2.97 -16.72
N LEU A 531 15.18 4.05 -17.53
CA LEU A 531 14.38 5.26 -17.28
C LEU A 531 12.87 5.00 -17.38
N ASP A 532 12.45 4.20 -18.36
CA ASP A 532 11.03 3.94 -18.60
C ASP A 532 10.38 3.19 -17.43
N ARG A 533 11.13 2.35 -16.70
CA ARG A 533 10.66 1.67 -15.49
C ARG A 533 10.20 2.65 -14.40
N LYS A 534 10.85 3.79 -14.24
CA LYS A 534 10.53 4.78 -13.21
C LYS A 534 9.22 5.54 -13.49
N ARG A 535 8.66 5.42 -14.69
CA ARG A 535 7.44 6.12 -15.08
C ARG A 535 6.15 5.38 -14.71
N THR A 536 6.22 4.28 -13.95
CA THR A 536 5.08 3.46 -13.54
C THR A 536 3.96 4.24 -12.85
N ALA A 537 4.28 5.25 -12.05
CA ALA A 537 3.27 6.09 -11.41
C ALA A 537 2.36 6.84 -12.41
N ALA A 538 2.82 7.03 -13.66
CA ALA A 538 2.01 7.64 -14.72
C ALA A 538 0.96 6.70 -15.31
N ILE A 539 1.15 5.38 -15.20
CA ILE A 539 0.26 4.37 -15.80
C ILE A 539 -1.10 4.37 -15.13
N SER A 540 -1.14 4.51 -13.81
CA SER A 540 -2.39 4.55 -13.06
C SER A 540 -3.32 5.70 -13.48
N LYS A 541 -2.75 6.75 -14.09
CA LYS A 541 -3.50 7.92 -14.57
C LYS A 541 -4.02 7.80 -16.00
N HIS A 542 -3.47 6.87 -16.78
CA HIS A 542 -3.70 6.82 -18.23
C HIS A 542 -4.41 5.54 -18.72
N THR A 543 -4.64 4.58 -17.85
CA THR A 543 -5.31 3.33 -18.22
C THR A 543 -6.53 3.09 -17.33
N ASN A 544 -7.64 2.66 -17.94
CA ASN A 544 -8.79 2.09 -17.22
C ASN A 544 -8.52 0.63 -16.80
N ALA A 545 -7.30 0.14 -16.97
CA ALA A 545 -6.92 -1.20 -16.60
C ALA A 545 -6.78 -1.32 -15.07
N PHE A 546 -7.13 -2.47 -14.54
CA PHE A 546 -6.86 -2.79 -13.13
C PHE A 546 -5.35 -2.81 -12.92
N LYS A 547 -4.91 -2.21 -11.82
CA LYS A 547 -3.52 -2.37 -11.36
C LYS A 547 -3.33 -3.83 -10.95
N ILE A 548 -2.39 -4.50 -11.58
CA ILE A 548 -1.98 -5.85 -11.20
C ILE A 548 -0.77 -5.68 -10.29
N ASN A 549 -0.90 -6.12 -9.06
CA ASN A 549 0.23 -6.28 -8.16
C ASN A 549 0.90 -7.62 -8.47
N GLU A 550 2.14 -7.55 -8.92
CA GLU A 550 3.01 -8.71 -9.07
C GLU A 550 3.88 -8.92 -7.82
#